data_9388a4cd775c4c271811637d42eab57f
#
_entry.id   9388a4cd775c4c271811637d42eab57f
#
_cell.length_a   1.000
_cell.length_b   1.000
_cell.length_c   1.000
_cell.angle_alpha   90.00
_cell.angle_beta   90.00
_cell.angle_gamma   90.00
#
_symmetry.space_group_name_H-M   'P 1'
#
loop_
_entity.id
_entity.type
_entity.pdbx_description
1 polymer ?
#
loop_
_entity_poly.entity_id
_entity_poly.type
_entity_poly.pdbx_seq_one_letter_code
_entity_poly.pdbx_strand_id
1 'polypeptide(L)'
;MYNKHTPVIELDIDGCKVVRIRRLLNPEYLPLGLPASTEPEKFTKWIAKRRIPESREGLMVARRDFPGFEVYRHMFSLSDQYWFSYGEGDIWDSLNFFTNKYDPRAGKVFFTPWEVDPSEAFGESPDLTTNGALRKRWKQSKNGTSWLIKAGSKTLNQEPISEVLATMLLRKLQIIPFVEYELVVDGMRLCSRCKNFIGQDTEFVPAIHIYQKEPRRKDETIYAHLLKMCVLHGVYGAKEYVDNMIAVDRIIGNKDRHLGNFGFIRDVNTLEITGFAPLFDSGYAFTEEAQGTIRESKFAKQEPEALRKMLRRIKSSEFLDHQDMFILIDQYPELDKNQKQVIKDKIAAAEKEMRGLIKDFERISPTAEIGR
;
A
#
# COMPACT_ATOMS: atom_id res chain seq x y z
N MET A 1 -23.76 2.81 -9.53
CA MET A 1 -22.56 2.96 -8.67
C MET A 1 -22.61 4.30 -7.96
N TYR A 2 -22.20 4.31 -6.70
CA TYR A 2 -22.16 5.47 -5.82
C TYR A 2 -20.74 5.73 -5.32
N ASN A 3 -20.46 6.95 -4.92
CA ASN A 3 -19.37 7.33 -4.02
C ASN A 3 -20.03 7.81 -2.73
N LYS A 4 -19.90 7.05 -1.65
CA LYS A 4 -20.60 7.29 -0.38
C LYS A 4 -22.11 7.47 -0.62
N HIS A 5 -22.67 8.65 -0.41
CA HIS A 5 -24.11 8.96 -0.62
C HIS A 5 -24.41 9.45 -2.04
N THR A 6 -23.39 9.85 -2.81
CA THR A 6 -23.56 10.50 -4.12
C THR A 6 -23.70 9.45 -5.22
N PRO A 7 -24.83 9.42 -5.97
CA PRO A 7 -24.96 8.57 -7.15
C PRO A 7 -24.04 9.09 -8.25
N VAL A 8 -23.17 8.23 -8.77
CA VAL A 8 -22.14 8.62 -9.76
C VAL A 8 -22.56 8.24 -11.17
N ILE A 9 -23.01 7.00 -11.35
CA ILE A 9 -23.29 6.44 -12.67
C ILE A 9 -24.26 5.27 -12.58
N GLU A 10 -25.17 5.17 -13.55
CA GLU A 10 -26.08 4.04 -13.72
C GLU A 10 -25.51 3.07 -14.75
N LEU A 11 -25.42 1.80 -14.39
CA LEU A 11 -24.81 0.74 -15.18
C LEU A 11 -25.73 -0.47 -15.30
N ASP A 12 -25.75 -1.10 -16.46
CA ASP A 12 -26.22 -2.47 -16.61
C ASP A 12 -25.03 -3.42 -16.45
N ILE A 13 -25.13 -4.32 -15.46
CA ILE A 13 -24.07 -5.26 -15.12
C ILE A 13 -24.60 -6.68 -15.25
N ASP A 14 -23.87 -7.53 -15.96
CA ASP A 14 -24.07 -8.98 -16.03
C ASP A 14 -22.89 -9.68 -15.37
N GLY A 15 -23.11 -10.29 -14.23
CA GLY A 15 -22.05 -10.82 -13.36
C GLY A 15 -21.06 -9.72 -12.95
N CYS A 16 -19.84 -9.75 -13.49
CA CYS A 16 -18.81 -8.72 -13.24
C CYS A 16 -18.54 -7.85 -14.48
N LYS A 17 -19.32 -7.99 -15.54
CA LYS A 17 -19.16 -7.27 -16.79
C LYS A 17 -20.16 -6.13 -16.88
N VAL A 18 -19.68 -4.92 -17.14
CA VAL A 18 -20.54 -3.80 -17.50
C VAL A 18 -20.96 -3.96 -18.96
N VAL A 19 -22.26 -4.16 -19.16
CA VAL A 19 -22.84 -4.34 -20.51
C VAL A 19 -23.12 -2.98 -21.14
N ARG A 20 -23.62 -2.05 -20.33
CA ARG A 20 -24.02 -0.73 -20.79
C ARG A 20 -23.86 0.33 -19.70
N ILE A 21 -23.47 1.51 -20.09
CA ILE A 21 -23.56 2.73 -19.27
C ILE A 21 -24.89 3.39 -19.65
N ARG A 22 -25.84 3.46 -18.70
CA ARG A 22 -27.15 4.08 -18.92
C ARG A 22 -27.06 5.60 -18.82
N ARG A 23 -26.46 6.09 -17.73
CA ARG A 23 -26.42 7.51 -17.46
C ARG A 23 -25.24 7.85 -16.54
N LEU A 24 -24.49 8.88 -16.88
CA LEU A 24 -23.52 9.52 -16.02
C LEU A 24 -24.22 10.63 -15.25
N LEU A 25 -24.23 10.54 -13.92
CA LEU A 25 -24.98 11.45 -13.04
C LEU A 25 -24.09 12.56 -12.50
N ASN A 26 -22.98 12.17 -11.86
CA ASN A 26 -22.01 13.09 -11.26
C ASN A 26 -20.59 12.71 -11.70
N PRO A 27 -20.12 13.21 -12.86
CA PRO A 27 -18.84 12.82 -13.46
C PRO A 27 -17.62 13.19 -12.61
N GLU A 28 -17.70 14.21 -11.79
CA GLU A 28 -16.64 14.66 -10.88
C GLU A 28 -16.35 13.64 -9.78
N TYR A 29 -17.35 12.81 -9.43
CA TYR A 29 -17.21 11.71 -8.47
C TYR A 29 -16.72 10.42 -9.07
N LEU A 30 -16.42 10.36 -10.36
CA LEU A 30 -15.81 9.15 -10.94
C LEU A 30 -14.47 8.84 -10.26
N PRO A 31 -14.12 7.55 -10.11
CA PRO A 31 -12.77 7.17 -9.70
C PRO A 31 -11.72 7.84 -10.58
N LEU A 32 -10.68 8.42 -9.98
CA LEU A 32 -9.64 9.16 -10.72
C LEU A 32 -8.96 8.37 -11.84
N GLY A 33 -9.01 7.04 -11.78
CA GLY A 33 -8.56 6.14 -12.86
C GLY A 33 -9.54 5.96 -14.02
N LEU A 34 -10.75 6.56 -13.95
CA LEU A 34 -11.79 6.45 -14.98
C LEU A 34 -12.18 7.85 -15.49
N PRO A 35 -11.85 8.20 -16.74
CA PRO A 35 -12.28 9.48 -17.33
C PRO A 35 -13.78 9.48 -17.63
N ALA A 36 -14.38 10.66 -17.73
CA ALA A 36 -15.81 10.84 -18.04
C ALA A 36 -16.24 10.21 -19.39
N SER A 37 -15.29 10.07 -20.33
CA SER A 37 -15.49 9.36 -21.60
C SER A 37 -15.34 7.83 -21.48
N THR A 38 -15.47 7.29 -20.26
CA THR A 38 -15.23 5.86 -20.01
C THR A 38 -16.26 4.98 -20.71
N GLU A 39 -15.75 3.95 -21.39
CA GLU A 39 -16.53 2.92 -22.05
C GLU A 39 -16.80 1.74 -21.09
N PRO A 40 -17.85 0.91 -21.36
CA PRO A 40 -18.20 -0.26 -20.55
C PRO A 40 -17.01 -1.19 -20.22
N GLU A 41 -16.12 -1.40 -21.21
CA GLU A 41 -14.92 -2.25 -21.01
C GLU A 41 -13.94 -1.71 -19.97
N LYS A 42 -13.74 -0.38 -19.93
CA LYS A 42 -12.85 0.25 -18.93
C LYS A 42 -13.44 0.12 -17.54
N PHE A 43 -14.77 0.29 -17.39
CA PHE A 43 -15.46 0.03 -16.14
C PHE A 43 -15.36 -1.45 -15.73
N THR A 44 -15.57 -2.37 -16.64
CA THR A 44 -15.39 -3.82 -16.40
C THR A 44 -13.97 -4.11 -15.86
N LYS A 45 -12.93 -3.51 -16.47
CA LYS A 45 -11.54 -3.66 -16.00
C LYS A 45 -11.33 -3.03 -14.61
N TRP A 46 -11.98 -1.91 -14.32
CA TRP A 46 -11.91 -1.27 -13.00
C TRP A 46 -12.58 -2.15 -11.93
N ILE A 47 -13.77 -2.69 -12.21
CA ILE A 47 -14.46 -3.65 -11.32
C ILE A 47 -13.59 -4.90 -11.09
N ALA A 48 -13.01 -5.46 -12.14
CA ALA A 48 -12.15 -6.64 -12.04
C ALA A 48 -10.92 -6.39 -11.14
N LYS A 49 -10.32 -5.20 -11.23
CA LYS A 49 -9.19 -4.81 -10.36
C LYS A 49 -9.56 -4.62 -8.88
N ARG A 50 -10.83 -4.45 -8.56
CA ARG A 50 -11.32 -4.37 -7.17
C ARG A 50 -11.50 -5.74 -6.52
N ARG A 51 -11.50 -6.81 -7.29
CA ARG A 51 -11.64 -8.18 -6.79
C ARG A 51 -10.32 -8.75 -6.29
N ILE A 52 -10.37 -9.84 -5.53
CA ILE A 52 -9.17 -10.62 -5.19
C ILE A 52 -8.41 -10.93 -6.48
N PRO A 53 -7.11 -10.58 -6.57
CA PRO A 53 -6.32 -10.91 -7.76
C PRO A 53 -6.10 -12.41 -7.88
N GLU A 54 -6.10 -12.93 -9.10
CA GLU A 54 -5.88 -14.35 -9.40
C GLU A 54 -4.50 -14.85 -8.87
N SER A 55 -3.55 -13.94 -8.71
CA SER A 55 -2.23 -14.23 -8.10
C SER A 55 -2.25 -14.39 -6.58
N ARG A 56 -3.41 -14.17 -5.92
CA ARG A 56 -3.50 -14.29 -4.46
C ARG A 56 -3.11 -15.71 -4.01
N GLU A 57 -2.11 -15.78 -3.13
CA GLU A 57 -1.66 -17.05 -2.59
C GLU A 57 -2.79 -17.78 -1.83
N GLY A 58 -3.04 -19.03 -2.21
CA GLY A 58 -4.07 -19.86 -1.63
C GLY A 58 -5.47 -19.70 -2.25
N LEU A 59 -5.67 -18.81 -3.23
CA LEU A 59 -6.99 -18.55 -3.84
C LEU A 59 -7.61 -19.81 -4.47
N MET A 60 -6.83 -20.60 -5.19
CA MET A 60 -7.33 -21.84 -5.81
C MET A 60 -7.81 -22.86 -4.78
N VAL A 61 -7.10 -22.96 -3.65
CA VAL A 61 -7.50 -23.85 -2.53
C VAL A 61 -8.76 -23.30 -1.87
N ALA A 62 -8.83 -21.99 -1.63
CA ALA A 62 -10.01 -21.35 -1.06
C ALA A 62 -11.27 -21.56 -1.93
N ARG A 63 -11.16 -21.41 -3.25
CA ARG A 63 -12.27 -21.65 -4.19
C ARG A 63 -12.74 -23.10 -4.23
N ARG A 64 -11.79 -24.05 -4.11
CA ARG A 64 -12.12 -25.48 -4.08
C ARG A 64 -12.84 -25.88 -2.79
N ASP A 65 -12.32 -25.43 -1.65
CA ASP A 65 -12.74 -25.91 -0.33
C ASP A 65 -13.91 -25.09 0.26
N PHE A 66 -14.09 -23.87 -0.23
CA PHE A 66 -15.15 -22.94 0.24
C PHE A 66 -15.90 -22.32 -0.96
N PRO A 67 -16.69 -23.13 -1.70
CA PRO A 67 -17.45 -22.60 -2.83
C PRO A 67 -18.43 -21.51 -2.35
N GLY A 68 -18.48 -20.38 -3.07
CA GLY A 68 -19.35 -19.26 -2.73
C GLY A 68 -18.79 -18.25 -1.71
N PHE A 69 -17.50 -18.36 -1.27
CA PHE A 69 -16.91 -17.38 -0.38
C PHE A 69 -16.71 -15.99 -1.02
N GLU A 70 -16.66 -15.93 -2.35
CA GLU A 70 -16.47 -14.70 -3.12
C GLU A 70 -17.79 -13.94 -3.34
N VAL A 71 -18.28 -13.26 -2.31
CA VAL A 71 -19.53 -12.47 -2.38
C VAL A 71 -19.21 -11.03 -2.78
N TYR A 72 -19.49 -10.66 -4.02
CA TYR A 72 -19.19 -9.34 -4.59
C TYR A 72 -20.42 -8.48 -4.89
N ARG A 73 -21.43 -8.51 -4.03
CA ARG A 73 -22.67 -7.76 -4.30
C ARG A 73 -22.43 -6.25 -4.37
N HIS A 74 -22.13 -5.61 -3.28
CA HIS A 74 -21.95 -4.15 -3.24
C HIS A 74 -20.53 -3.70 -3.50
N MET A 75 -19.56 -4.61 -3.41
CA MET A 75 -18.13 -4.37 -3.64
C MET A 75 -17.54 -3.23 -2.80
N PHE A 76 -17.99 -3.09 -1.56
CA PHE A 76 -17.38 -2.18 -0.60
C PHE A 76 -15.89 -2.46 -0.40
N SER A 77 -15.12 -1.41 -0.14
CA SER A 77 -13.70 -1.49 0.16
C SER A 77 -13.37 -0.69 1.41
N LEU A 78 -12.22 -1.00 2.03
CA LEU A 78 -11.63 -0.17 3.08
C LEU A 78 -10.55 0.80 2.55
N SER A 79 -10.40 0.91 1.23
CA SER A 79 -9.47 1.83 0.58
C SER A 79 -10.13 3.01 -0.11
N ASP A 80 -11.43 2.93 -0.36
CA ASP A 80 -12.21 3.98 -1.02
C ASP A 80 -13.70 3.87 -0.66
N GLN A 81 -14.52 4.81 -1.17
CA GLN A 81 -15.93 4.93 -0.85
C GLN A 81 -16.88 4.52 -2.00
N TYR A 82 -16.35 3.83 -3.03
CA TYR A 82 -17.16 3.38 -4.16
C TYR A 82 -17.87 2.07 -3.87
N TRP A 83 -19.15 2.01 -4.24
CA TRP A 83 -19.99 0.82 -4.07
C TRP A 83 -21.12 0.75 -5.10
N PHE A 84 -21.76 -0.40 -5.19
CA PHE A 84 -22.88 -0.66 -6.10
C PHE A 84 -24.17 -0.85 -5.30
N SER A 85 -25.20 -0.07 -5.60
CA SER A 85 -26.56 -0.26 -5.09
C SER A 85 -27.39 -0.93 -6.16
N TYR A 86 -28.24 -1.84 -5.74
CA TYR A 86 -29.16 -2.60 -6.60
C TYR A 86 -30.63 -2.29 -6.30
N GLY A 87 -30.93 -1.44 -5.34
CA GLY A 87 -32.30 -1.05 -5.01
C GLY A 87 -32.37 0.01 -3.90
N GLU A 88 -33.58 0.52 -3.65
CA GLU A 88 -33.83 1.58 -2.68
C GLU A 88 -33.51 1.20 -1.22
N GLY A 89 -33.45 -0.10 -0.93
CA GLY A 89 -33.09 -0.62 0.40
C GLY A 89 -31.58 -0.64 0.67
N ASP A 90 -30.74 -0.40 -0.33
CA ASP A 90 -29.29 -0.37 -0.17
C ASP A 90 -28.87 1.02 0.30
N ILE A 91 -28.54 1.16 1.59
CA ILE A 91 -28.19 2.43 2.23
C ILE A 91 -26.74 2.37 2.71
N TRP A 92 -25.91 3.32 2.27
CA TRP A 92 -24.49 3.43 2.61
C TRP A 92 -24.23 3.31 4.11
N ASP A 93 -24.93 4.09 4.93
CA ASP A 93 -24.69 4.14 6.38
C ASP A 93 -24.90 2.79 7.08
N SER A 94 -25.77 1.96 6.53
CA SER A 94 -26.08 0.63 7.08
C SER A 94 -25.19 -0.50 6.56
N LEU A 95 -24.44 -0.26 5.46
CA LEU A 95 -23.76 -1.33 4.73
C LEU A 95 -22.25 -1.16 4.66
N ASN A 96 -21.72 0.07 4.69
CA ASN A 96 -20.28 0.33 4.53
C ASN A 96 -19.44 -0.38 5.60
N PHE A 97 -18.16 -0.66 5.28
CA PHE A 97 -17.24 -1.36 6.18
C PHE A 97 -16.49 -0.45 7.16
N PHE A 98 -16.66 0.86 7.09
CA PHE A 98 -16.00 1.81 8.00
C PHE A 98 -16.71 1.90 9.35
N THR A 99 -18.03 1.81 9.33
CA THR A 99 -18.87 1.96 10.53
C THR A 99 -19.63 0.70 10.90
N ASN A 100 -19.75 -0.26 9.97
CA ASN A 100 -20.48 -1.50 10.20
C ASN A 100 -19.53 -2.71 10.30
N LYS A 101 -20.06 -3.79 10.86
CA LYS A 101 -19.36 -5.07 10.88
C LYS A 101 -19.45 -5.73 9.51
N TYR A 102 -18.40 -6.42 9.12
CA TYR A 102 -18.35 -7.25 7.92
C TYR A 102 -18.07 -8.71 8.25
N ASP A 103 -18.31 -9.60 7.31
CA ASP A 103 -18.07 -11.03 7.50
C ASP A 103 -16.55 -11.34 7.50
N PRO A 104 -15.97 -11.81 8.61
CA PRO A 104 -14.55 -12.13 8.69
C PRO A 104 -14.19 -13.46 8.01
N ARG A 105 -15.18 -14.29 7.60
CA ARG A 105 -14.95 -15.66 7.12
C ARG A 105 -14.21 -15.69 5.80
N ALA A 106 -14.47 -14.73 4.89
CA ALA A 106 -13.74 -14.63 3.64
C ALA A 106 -12.22 -14.47 3.84
N GLY A 107 -11.81 -13.75 4.88
CA GLY A 107 -10.39 -13.67 5.28
C GLY A 107 -9.91 -14.95 5.98
N LYS A 108 -10.77 -15.57 6.81
CA LYS A 108 -10.41 -16.79 7.54
C LYS A 108 -10.07 -17.97 6.62
N VAL A 109 -10.69 -18.09 5.44
CA VAL A 109 -10.36 -19.19 4.50
C VAL A 109 -8.88 -19.19 4.08
N PHE A 110 -8.16 -18.08 4.22
CA PHE A 110 -6.73 -17.99 3.91
C PHE A 110 -5.82 -18.24 5.12
N PHE A 111 -6.30 -18.08 6.35
CA PHE A 111 -5.49 -18.13 7.58
C PHE A 111 -5.90 -19.23 8.54
N THR A 112 -7.20 -19.40 8.78
CA THR A 112 -7.78 -20.35 9.74
C THR A 112 -8.97 -21.07 9.10
N PRO A 113 -8.78 -21.80 7.97
CA PRO A 113 -9.88 -22.45 7.26
C PRO A 113 -10.67 -23.45 8.11
N TRP A 114 -10.04 -24.04 9.14
CA TRP A 114 -10.68 -24.95 10.07
C TRP A 114 -11.71 -24.29 11.01
N GLU A 115 -11.74 -22.95 11.06
CA GLU A 115 -12.74 -22.17 11.80
C GLU A 115 -13.93 -21.75 10.92
N VAL A 116 -13.98 -22.20 9.67
CA VAL A 116 -15.00 -21.80 8.69
C VAL A 116 -15.82 -23.01 8.31
N ASP A 117 -17.13 -22.96 8.53
CA ASP A 117 -18.06 -23.97 8.01
C ASP A 117 -18.39 -23.62 6.55
N PRO A 118 -18.02 -24.48 5.58
CA PRO A 118 -18.28 -24.24 4.17
C PRO A 118 -19.76 -24.33 3.79
N SER A 119 -20.61 -24.89 4.65
CA SER A 119 -22.06 -25.00 4.42
C SER A 119 -22.83 -23.72 4.74
N GLU A 120 -22.25 -22.81 5.52
CA GLU A 120 -22.85 -21.53 5.84
C GLU A 120 -22.65 -20.50 4.73
N ALA A 121 -23.70 -19.75 4.40
CA ALA A 121 -23.62 -18.68 3.42
C ALA A 121 -22.66 -17.57 3.87
N PHE A 122 -21.75 -17.17 2.99
CA PHE A 122 -20.81 -16.08 3.22
C PHE A 122 -21.50 -14.71 3.05
N GLY A 123 -21.07 -13.75 3.86
CA GLY A 123 -21.40 -12.35 3.70
C GLY A 123 -20.32 -11.57 2.95
N GLU A 124 -20.58 -10.30 2.69
CA GLU A 124 -19.57 -9.42 2.09
C GLU A 124 -18.44 -9.09 3.06
N SER A 125 -17.24 -8.97 2.52
CA SER A 125 -16.03 -8.72 3.28
C SER A 125 -15.06 -7.82 2.52
N PRO A 126 -14.34 -6.91 3.19
CA PRO A 126 -13.28 -6.12 2.58
C PRO A 126 -12.10 -6.98 2.11
N ASP A 127 -11.98 -8.22 2.59
CA ASP A 127 -10.98 -9.18 2.14
C ASP A 127 -11.07 -9.45 0.64
N LEU A 128 -12.29 -9.42 0.10
CA LEU A 128 -12.61 -9.68 -1.29
C LEU A 128 -12.22 -8.52 -2.22
N THR A 129 -12.12 -7.31 -1.69
CA THR A 129 -11.77 -6.09 -2.44
C THR A 129 -10.37 -5.56 -2.10
N THR A 130 -9.54 -6.39 -1.50
CA THR A 130 -8.17 -6.04 -1.13
C THR A 130 -7.18 -6.60 -2.15
N ASN A 131 -6.33 -5.74 -2.70
CA ASN A 131 -5.36 -6.13 -3.73
C ASN A 131 -4.09 -6.79 -3.15
N GLY A 132 -3.24 -7.36 -4.02
CA GLY A 132 -1.92 -7.93 -3.75
C GLY A 132 -1.87 -9.45 -3.66
N ALA A 133 -0.70 -10.03 -3.94
CA ALA A 133 -0.50 -11.46 -4.12
C ALA A 133 -0.37 -12.26 -2.81
N LEU A 134 0.19 -11.67 -1.75
CA LEU A 134 0.34 -12.33 -0.47
C LEU A 134 -1.00 -12.58 0.21
N ARG A 135 -1.08 -13.63 1.04
CA ARG A 135 -2.23 -13.85 1.93
C ARG A 135 -2.41 -12.65 2.83
N LYS A 136 -3.62 -12.13 2.87
CA LYS A 136 -3.98 -11.01 3.74
C LYS A 136 -5.45 -11.08 4.11
N ARG A 137 -5.76 -10.49 5.27
CA ARG A 137 -7.13 -10.35 5.74
C ARG A 137 -7.31 -9.10 6.58
N TRP A 138 -8.52 -8.60 6.62
CA TRP A 138 -8.94 -7.57 7.55
C TRP A 138 -9.48 -8.17 8.85
N LYS A 139 -9.16 -7.53 9.95
CA LYS A 139 -9.69 -7.87 11.27
C LYS A 139 -10.14 -6.61 11.97
N GLN A 140 -11.43 -6.57 12.32
CA GLN A 140 -12.00 -5.46 13.05
C GLN A 140 -11.86 -5.71 14.55
N SER A 141 -11.31 -4.75 15.27
CA SER A 141 -11.23 -4.78 16.74
C SER A 141 -12.58 -4.39 17.38
N LYS A 142 -12.71 -4.61 18.69
CA LYS A 142 -13.95 -4.30 19.44
C LYS A 142 -14.35 -2.82 19.36
N ASN A 143 -13.40 -1.92 19.20
CA ASN A 143 -13.62 -0.47 19.06
C ASN A 143 -13.85 -0.02 17.61
N GLY A 144 -14.04 -0.95 16.67
CA GLY A 144 -14.30 -0.65 15.25
C GLY A 144 -13.06 -0.42 14.39
N THR A 145 -11.85 -0.40 14.97
CA THR A 145 -10.63 -0.22 14.17
C THR A 145 -10.36 -1.43 13.28
N SER A 146 -10.17 -1.18 11.99
CA SER A 146 -9.82 -2.21 11.01
C SER A 146 -8.30 -2.35 10.87
N TRP A 147 -7.81 -3.58 10.97
CA TRP A 147 -6.40 -3.95 10.87
C TRP A 147 -6.20 -4.87 9.68
N LEU A 148 -5.25 -4.53 8.81
CA LEU A 148 -4.81 -5.40 7.72
C LEU A 148 -3.70 -6.32 8.24
N ILE A 149 -3.92 -7.63 8.16
CA ILE A 149 -2.95 -8.65 8.51
C ILE A 149 -2.40 -9.25 7.22
N LYS A 150 -1.08 -9.34 7.09
CA LYS A 150 -0.38 -9.90 5.94
C LYS A 150 0.55 -11.03 6.39
N ALA A 151 0.44 -12.19 5.75
CA ALA A 151 1.40 -13.28 5.92
C ALA A 151 2.58 -13.11 4.97
N GLY A 152 3.69 -13.75 5.28
CA GLY A 152 4.81 -13.90 4.35
C GLY A 152 4.48 -14.85 3.20
N SER A 153 5.25 -14.76 2.11
CA SER A 153 5.19 -15.69 1.00
C SER A 153 5.68 -17.07 1.38
N LYS A 154 5.27 -18.10 0.65
CA LYS A 154 5.75 -19.48 0.88
C LYS A 154 7.25 -19.64 0.65
N THR A 155 7.83 -18.81 -0.20
CA THR A 155 9.22 -18.93 -0.63
C THR A 155 10.19 -18.19 0.28
N LEU A 156 9.85 -16.99 0.74
CA LEU A 156 10.75 -16.14 1.52
C LEU A 156 10.35 -16.05 2.98
N ASN A 157 9.04 -15.96 3.25
CA ASN A 157 8.44 -15.77 4.58
C ASN A 157 9.06 -14.61 5.39
N GLN A 158 9.75 -13.71 4.70
CA GLN A 158 10.50 -12.59 5.26
C GLN A 158 9.68 -11.30 5.32
N GLU A 159 8.65 -11.18 4.47
CA GLU A 159 7.91 -9.95 4.28
C GLU A 159 7.37 -9.36 5.59
N PRO A 160 6.82 -10.14 6.55
CA PRO A 160 6.33 -9.58 7.81
C PRO A 160 7.41 -8.89 8.63
N ILE A 161 8.59 -9.51 8.77
CA ILE A 161 9.69 -8.89 9.52
C ILE A 161 10.27 -7.70 8.77
N SER A 162 10.35 -7.75 7.43
CA SER A 162 10.83 -6.63 6.62
C SER A 162 9.99 -5.37 6.82
N GLU A 163 8.66 -5.49 6.88
CA GLU A 163 7.76 -4.36 7.16
C GLU A 163 7.99 -3.78 8.56
N VAL A 164 8.24 -4.62 9.57
CA VAL A 164 8.51 -4.17 10.93
C VAL A 164 9.89 -3.53 11.05
N LEU A 165 10.91 -4.11 10.43
CA LEU A 165 12.26 -3.50 10.39
C LEU A 165 12.24 -2.13 9.67
N ALA A 166 11.50 -2.03 8.57
CA ALA A 166 11.29 -0.75 7.89
C ALA A 166 10.57 0.27 8.80
N THR A 167 9.55 -0.17 9.57
CA THR A 167 8.88 0.67 10.58
C THR A 167 9.86 1.17 11.65
N MET A 168 10.72 0.30 12.19
CA MET A 168 11.72 0.67 13.20
C MET A 168 12.68 1.72 12.66
N LEU A 169 13.14 1.58 11.43
CA LEU A 169 14.00 2.55 10.77
C LEU A 169 13.27 3.89 10.53
N LEU A 170 12.05 3.85 10.00
CA LEU A 170 11.26 5.05 9.71
C LEU A 170 10.91 5.86 10.96
N ARG A 171 10.68 5.20 12.11
CA ARG A 171 10.52 5.86 13.39
C ARG A 171 11.76 6.68 13.81
N LYS A 172 12.95 6.19 13.48
CA LYS A 172 14.22 6.89 13.74
C LYS A 172 14.46 8.03 12.74
N LEU A 173 14.13 7.83 11.47
CA LEU A 173 14.35 8.82 10.41
C LEU A 173 13.39 10.02 10.48
N GLN A 174 12.13 9.82 10.77
CA GLN A 174 11.06 10.84 10.87
C GLN A 174 10.99 11.83 9.69
N ILE A 175 11.30 11.37 8.47
CA ILE A 175 11.37 12.22 7.27
C ILE A 175 10.15 12.12 6.36
N ILE A 176 9.32 11.11 6.55
CA ILE A 176 8.13 10.85 5.74
C ILE A 176 7.07 10.19 6.61
N PRO A 177 5.78 10.53 6.48
CA PRO A 177 4.71 9.78 7.12
C PRO A 177 4.72 8.32 6.64
N PHE A 178 4.52 7.37 7.52
CA PHE A 178 4.53 5.95 7.20
C PHE A 178 3.48 5.17 7.99
N VAL A 179 3.11 4.01 7.46
CA VAL A 179 2.25 3.04 8.14
C VAL A 179 3.08 2.22 9.10
N GLU A 180 2.67 2.19 10.36
CA GLU A 180 3.32 1.38 11.38
C GLU A 180 2.88 -0.08 11.29
N TYR A 181 3.85 -0.97 11.21
CA TYR A 181 3.65 -2.41 11.23
C TYR A 181 4.17 -3.01 12.54
N GLU A 182 3.46 -4.03 13.01
CA GLU A 182 3.86 -4.86 14.15
C GLU A 182 3.70 -6.35 13.83
N LEU A 183 4.46 -7.20 14.49
CA LEU A 183 4.33 -8.65 14.35
C LEU A 183 3.16 -9.18 15.17
N VAL A 184 2.40 -10.10 14.57
CA VAL A 184 1.30 -10.81 15.24
C VAL A 184 1.26 -12.26 14.79
N VAL A 185 0.78 -13.13 15.66
CA VAL A 185 0.44 -14.50 15.28
C VAL A 185 -1.03 -14.51 14.83
N ASP A 186 -1.28 -15.03 13.64
CA ASP A 186 -2.62 -15.24 13.12
C ASP A 186 -2.79 -16.65 12.54
N GLY A 187 -3.65 -17.43 13.17
CA GLY A 187 -3.66 -18.88 12.98
C GLY A 187 -2.34 -19.49 13.45
N MET A 188 -1.66 -20.20 12.54
CA MET A 188 -0.34 -20.81 12.79
C MET A 188 0.81 -20.03 12.12
N ARG A 189 0.61 -18.75 11.79
CA ARG A 189 1.58 -17.96 11.03
C ARG A 189 1.97 -16.71 11.78
N LEU A 190 3.24 -16.37 11.70
CA LEU A 190 3.72 -15.04 12.07
C LEU A 190 3.46 -14.09 10.89
N CYS A 191 2.80 -12.99 11.18
CA CYS A 191 2.30 -12.02 10.21
C CYS A 191 2.71 -10.61 10.60
N SER A 192 2.72 -9.70 9.66
CA SER A 192 2.66 -8.27 9.95
C SER A 192 1.21 -7.79 10.02
N ARG A 193 0.94 -6.80 10.87
CA ARG A 193 -0.33 -6.08 10.83
C ARG A 193 -0.13 -4.59 10.88
N CYS A 194 -1.04 -3.88 10.23
CA CYS A 194 -1.09 -2.42 10.29
C CYS A 194 -2.53 -1.94 10.41
N LYS A 195 -2.68 -0.75 10.99
CA LYS A 195 -3.98 -0.07 11.09
C LYS A 195 -4.38 0.47 9.70
N ASN A 196 -5.67 0.40 9.37
CA ASN A 196 -6.18 1.12 8.20
C ASN A 196 -5.94 2.63 8.38
N PHE A 197 -5.35 3.27 7.39
CA PHE A 197 -5.11 4.71 7.37
C PHE A 197 -6.20 5.49 6.62
N ILE A 198 -7.16 4.79 6.00
CA ILE A 198 -8.31 5.37 5.34
C ILE A 198 -9.51 5.36 6.29
N GLY A 199 -10.18 6.52 6.38
CA GLY A 199 -11.40 6.71 7.14
C GLY A 199 -12.63 6.85 6.25
N GLN A 200 -13.79 7.06 6.86
CA GLN A 200 -15.08 7.16 6.16
C GLN A 200 -15.23 8.41 5.26
N ASP A 201 -14.36 9.42 5.43
CA ASP A 201 -14.39 10.66 4.66
C ASP A 201 -13.19 10.81 3.73
N THR A 202 -12.34 9.78 3.65
CA THR A 202 -11.14 9.79 2.83
C THR A 202 -11.05 8.55 1.95
N GLU A 203 -10.28 8.64 0.87
CA GLU A 203 -9.94 7.50 0.04
C GLU A 203 -8.47 7.52 -0.36
N PHE A 204 -7.92 6.35 -0.62
CA PHE A 204 -6.58 6.20 -1.17
C PHE A 204 -6.62 6.30 -2.70
N VAL A 205 -5.86 7.22 -3.25
CA VAL A 205 -5.66 7.38 -4.68
C VAL A 205 -4.24 6.92 -5.04
N PRO A 206 -4.06 5.73 -5.64
CA PRO A 206 -2.75 5.29 -6.12
C PRO A 206 -2.12 6.30 -7.09
N ALA A 207 -0.82 6.52 -6.97
CA ALA A 207 -0.08 7.48 -7.81
C ALA A 207 -0.25 7.22 -9.31
N ILE A 208 -0.48 5.97 -9.71
CA ILE A 208 -0.75 5.59 -11.11
C ILE A 208 -1.94 6.34 -11.69
N HIS A 209 -2.97 6.67 -10.90
CA HIS A 209 -4.17 7.33 -11.39
C HIS A 209 -3.90 8.80 -11.76
N ILE A 210 -3.01 9.47 -11.04
CA ILE A 210 -2.56 10.83 -11.39
C ILE A 210 -1.55 10.76 -12.53
N TYR A 211 -0.60 9.82 -12.47
CA TYR A 211 0.40 9.63 -13.51
C TYR A 211 -0.20 9.38 -14.90
N GLN A 212 -1.32 8.65 -15.00
CA GLN A 212 -1.97 8.28 -16.26
C GLN A 212 -2.95 9.32 -16.81
N LYS A 213 -3.10 10.48 -16.16
CA LYS A 213 -3.99 11.55 -16.65
C LYS A 213 -3.57 12.07 -18.03
N GLU A 214 -2.26 12.10 -18.29
CA GLU A 214 -1.70 12.38 -19.62
C GLU A 214 -0.65 11.32 -20.01
N PRO A 215 -0.45 11.07 -21.29
CA PRO A 215 0.60 10.17 -21.75
C PRO A 215 1.99 10.76 -21.48
N ARG A 216 2.89 9.93 -20.94
CA ARG A 216 4.28 10.32 -20.72
C ARG A 216 5.02 10.45 -22.06
N ARG A 217 5.80 11.51 -22.24
CA ARG A 217 6.70 11.67 -23.39
C ARG A 217 7.83 10.64 -23.34
N LYS A 218 8.37 10.25 -24.51
CA LYS A 218 9.42 9.25 -24.62
C LYS A 218 10.74 9.68 -23.96
N ASP A 219 11.03 10.97 -24.00
CA ASP A 219 12.22 11.61 -23.45
C ASP A 219 12.10 12.00 -21.97
N GLU A 220 10.92 11.84 -21.37
CA GLU A 220 10.64 12.20 -20.00
C GLU A 220 10.82 10.99 -19.06
N THR A 221 11.43 11.20 -17.88
CA THR A 221 11.53 10.15 -16.87
C THR A 221 10.20 9.90 -16.17
N ILE A 222 10.02 8.72 -15.55
CA ILE A 222 8.82 8.42 -14.75
C ILE A 222 8.69 9.45 -13.60
N TYR A 223 9.81 9.78 -12.96
CA TYR A 223 9.87 10.76 -11.88
C TYR A 223 9.42 12.15 -12.35
N ALA A 224 10.02 12.68 -13.42
CA ALA A 224 9.71 14.01 -13.94
C ALA A 224 8.23 14.10 -14.37
N HIS A 225 7.71 13.07 -15.05
CA HIS A 225 6.33 13.02 -15.47
C HIS A 225 5.37 12.98 -14.26
N LEU A 226 5.65 12.17 -13.25
CA LEU A 226 4.84 12.11 -12.03
C LEU A 226 4.77 13.48 -11.36
N LEU A 227 5.92 14.16 -11.17
CA LEU A 227 5.95 15.48 -10.54
C LEU A 227 5.18 16.51 -11.36
N LYS A 228 5.32 16.49 -12.68
CA LYS A 228 4.54 17.35 -13.59
C LYS A 228 3.04 17.11 -13.41
N MET A 229 2.60 15.84 -13.40
CA MET A 229 1.19 15.49 -13.21
C MET A 229 0.69 15.94 -11.84
N CYS A 230 1.49 15.78 -10.78
CA CYS A 230 1.14 16.27 -9.44
C CYS A 230 0.89 17.79 -9.45
N VAL A 231 1.76 18.56 -10.06
CA VAL A 231 1.59 20.03 -10.16
C VAL A 231 0.33 20.39 -10.94
N LEU A 232 0.08 19.76 -12.08
CA LEU A 232 -1.09 20.01 -12.92
C LEU A 232 -2.41 19.68 -12.22
N HIS A 233 -2.40 18.77 -11.25
CA HIS A 233 -3.57 18.33 -10.48
C HIS A 233 -3.59 18.89 -9.05
N GLY A 234 -2.84 19.97 -8.77
CA GLY A 234 -2.89 20.67 -7.49
C GLY A 234 -2.29 19.93 -6.30
N VAL A 235 -1.44 18.92 -6.55
CA VAL A 235 -0.78 18.15 -5.49
C VAL A 235 0.53 18.82 -5.12
N TYR A 236 0.52 19.60 -4.06
CA TYR A 236 1.69 20.32 -3.56
C TYR A 236 2.59 19.43 -2.71
N GLY A 237 3.89 19.74 -2.66
CA GLY A 237 4.87 18.97 -1.87
C GLY A 237 5.30 17.65 -2.49
N ALA A 238 4.84 17.31 -3.71
CA ALA A 238 5.10 16.03 -4.36
C ALA A 238 6.59 15.73 -4.50
N LYS A 239 7.40 16.73 -4.85
CA LYS A 239 8.84 16.55 -5.00
C LYS A 239 9.52 16.11 -3.70
N GLU A 240 9.19 16.75 -2.58
CA GLU A 240 9.77 16.41 -1.29
C GLU A 240 9.34 15.01 -0.83
N TYR A 241 8.06 14.69 -0.96
CA TYR A 241 7.56 13.36 -0.60
C TYR A 241 8.23 12.26 -1.43
N VAL A 242 8.28 12.41 -2.76
CA VAL A 242 8.87 11.41 -3.66
C VAL A 242 10.37 11.28 -3.44
N ASP A 243 11.10 12.40 -3.23
CA ASP A 243 12.53 12.39 -2.91
C ASP A 243 12.80 11.61 -1.60
N ASN A 244 12.00 11.86 -0.55
CA ASN A 244 12.13 11.15 0.73
C ASN A 244 11.79 9.66 0.59
N MET A 245 10.74 9.32 -0.17
CA MET A 245 10.37 7.93 -0.48
C MET A 245 11.51 7.19 -1.20
N ILE A 246 12.08 7.80 -2.24
CA ILE A 246 13.22 7.22 -2.99
C ILE A 246 14.40 6.97 -2.06
N ALA A 247 14.70 7.92 -1.19
CA ALA A 247 15.80 7.82 -0.26
C ALA A 247 15.58 6.69 0.77
N VAL A 248 14.37 6.58 1.32
CA VAL A 248 14.00 5.48 2.22
C VAL A 248 14.11 4.14 1.50
N ASP A 249 13.51 4.00 0.31
CA ASP A 249 13.55 2.76 -0.45
C ASP A 249 14.99 2.34 -0.79
N ARG A 250 15.89 3.31 -1.04
CA ARG A 250 17.31 3.06 -1.22
C ARG A 250 17.95 2.48 0.04
N ILE A 251 17.69 3.07 1.21
CA ILE A 251 18.26 2.64 2.49
C ILE A 251 17.81 1.23 2.83
N ILE A 252 16.51 0.93 2.73
CA ILE A 252 15.96 -0.37 3.07
C ILE A 252 16.10 -1.41 1.96
N GLY A 253 16.61 -1.02 0.79
CA GLY A 253 16.74 -1.89 -0.38
C GLY A 253 15.39 -2.34 -0.96
N ASN A 254 14.32 -1.56 -0.79
CA ASN A 254 13.01 -1.89 -1.32
C ASN A 254 12.94 -1.68 -2.82
N LYS A 255 12.82 -2.77 -3.57
CA LYS A 255 12.79 -2.76 -5.05
C LYS A 255 11.39 -2.72 -5.63
N ASP A 256 10.39 -3.04 -4.83
CA ASP A 256 9.00 -3.21 -5.29
C ASP A 256 8.18 -1.91 -5.21
N ARG A 257 8.84 -0.76 -5.09
CA ARG A 257 8.13 0.51 -5.14
C ARG A 257 7.67 0.79 -6.57
N HIS A 258 6.37 0.70 -6.79
CA HIS A 258 5.71 1.03 -8.04
C HIS A 258 4.56 2.03 -7.79
N LEU A 259 4.02 2.62 -8.86
CA LEU A 259 2.97 3.66 -8.79
C LEU A 259 1.65 3.22 -8.11
N GLY A 260 1.51 1.95 -7.77
CA GLY A 260 0.39 1.42 -6.97
C GLY A 260 0.67 1.33 -5.47
N ASN A 261 1.96 1.35 -5.04
CA ASN A 261 2.38 1.17 -3.65
C ASN A 261 2.68 2.49 -2.94
N PHE A 262 2.26 3.60 -3.50
CA PHE A 262 2.20 4.91 -2.88
C PHE A 262 1.16 5.77 -3.61
N GLY A 263 0.78 6.89 -3.02
CA GLY A 263 -0.22 7.75 -3.62
C GLY A 263 -0.69 8.84 -2.66
N PHE A 264 -1.95 9.17 -2.77
CA PHE A 264 -2.54 10.35 -2.17
C PHE A 264 -3.75 10.00 -1.32
N ILE A 265 -4.06 10.87 -0.39
CA ILE A 265 -5.33 10.88 0.34
C ILE A 265 -6.23 11.93 -0.31
N ARG A 266 -7.43 11.52 -0.72
CA ARG A 266 -8.47 12.42 -1.23
C ARG A 266 -9.62 12.50 -0.23
N ASP A 267 -10.09 13.68 0.05
CA ASP A 267 -11.35 13.89 0.77
C ASP A 267 -12.51 13.57 -0.19
N VAL A 268 -13.44 12.75 0.25
CA VAL A 268 -14.54 12.27 -0.61
C VAL A 268 -15.70 13.26 -0.72
N ASN A 269 -15.77 14.25 0.16
CA ASN A 269 -16.82 15.26 0.16
C ASN A 269 -16.40 16.46 -0.71
N THR A 270 -15.13 16.89 -0.64
CA THR A 270 -14.58 18.00 -1.43
C THR A 270 -13.94 17.56 -2.73
N LEU A 271 -13.59 16.28 -2.85
CA LEU A 271 -12.85 15.67 -3.96
C LEU A 271 -11.42 16.19 -4.11
N GLU A 272 -10.92 16.92 -3.14
CA GLU A 272 -9.57 17.49 -3.13
C GLU A 272 -8.56 16.47 -2.59
N ILE A 273 -7.36 16.45 -3.17
CA ILE A 273 -6.23 15.71 -2.64
C ILE A 273 -5.68 16.50 -1.45
N THR A 274 -5.84 15.97 -0.25
CA THR A 274 -5.45 16.62 1.01
C THR A 274 -3.99 16.36 1.40
N GLY A 275 -3.35 15.37 0.78
CA GLY A 275 -1.95 15.05 1.08
C GLY A 275 -1.50 13.71 0.49
N PHE A 276 -0.34 13.27 0.94
CA PHE A 276 0.21 11.98 0.57
C PHE A 276 -0.26 10.89 1.53
N ALA A 277 -0.52 9.69 0.99
CA ALA A 277 -0.70 8.52 1.81
C ALA A 277 0.58 8.25 2.62
N PRO A 278 0.49 7.81 3.89
CA PRO A 278 1.67 7.36 4.60
C PRO A 278 2.35 6.23 3.82
N LEU A 279 3.69 6.18 3.82
CA LEU A 279 4.46 5.17 3.10
C LEU A 279 4.13 3.77 3.64
N PHE A 280 3.80 2.84 2.76
CA PHE A 280 3.41 1.47 3.10
C PHE A 280 4.03 0.46 2.15
N ASP A 281 3.84 -0.83 2.43
CA ASP A 281 4.23 -1.96 1.59
C ASP A 281 5.76 -2.03 1.37
N SER A 282 6.49 -2.20 2.48
CA SER A 282 7.94 -2.37 2.51
C SER A 282 8.36 -3.84 2.72
N GLY A 283 7.48 -4.79 2.42
CA GLY A 283 7.74 -6.22 2.63
C GLY A 283 8.92 -6.78 1.84
N TYR A 284 9.30 -6.15 0.74
CA TYR A 284 10.50 -6.52 -0.04
C TYR A 284 11.79 -5.84 0.45
N ALA A 285 11.73 -5.08 1.55
CA ALA A 285 12.93 -4.52 2.16
C ALA A 285 13.84 -5.62 2.72
N PHE A 286 15.15 -5.40 2.65
CA PHE A 286 16.18 -6.29 3.19
C PHE A 286 16.18 -7.72 2.63
N THR A 287 15.55 -8.00 1.49
CA THR A 287 15.48 -9.34 0.90
C THR A 287 16.77 -9.80 0.23
N GLU A 288 17.00 -11.11 0.15
CA GLU A 288 18.23 -11.75 -0.33
C GLU A 288 18.55 -11.48 -1.81
N GLU A 289 17.55 -11.28 -2.65
CA GLU A 289 17.75 -10.91 -4.07
C GLU A 289 18.55 -9.63 -4.31
N ALA A 290 18.99 -8.97 -3.25
CA ALA A 290 19.87 -7.81 -3.23
C ALA A 290 21.36 -8.15 -3.14
N GLN A 291 21.81 -9.33 -3.58
CA GLN A 291 23.24 -9.63 -3.61
C GLN A 291 24.01 -8.64 -4.51
N GLY A 292 24.98 -7.96 -3.91
CA GLY A 292 26.08 -7.26 -4.55
C GLY A 292 25.86 -5.80 -4.95
N THR A 293 24.65 -5.31 -5.13
CA THR A 293 24.36 -3.90 -5.34
C THR A 293 22.97 -3.60 -4.78
N ILE A 294 22.85 -2.52 -4.04
CA ILE A 294 21.53 -1.98 -3.67
C ILE A 294 20.79 -1.73 -4.97
N ARG A 295 19.91 -2.66 -5.36
CA ARG A 295 19.11 -2.48 -6.57
C ARG A 295 18.08 -1.43 -6.26
N GLU A 296 18.27 -0.29 -6.88
CA GLU A 296 17.40 0.85 -6.80
C GLU A 296 16.03 0.53 -7.40
N SER A 297 14.97 1.01 -6.80
CA SER A 297 13.66 1.04 -7.44
C SER A 297 13.76 1.75 -8.79
N LYS A 298 12.80 1.55 -9.69
CA LYS A 298 12.79 2.26 -10.99
C LYS A 298 12.84 3.79 -10.83
N PHE A 299 12.37 4.29 -9.69
CA PHE A 299 12.44 5.71 -9.33
C PHE A 299 13.83 6.11 -8.82
N ALA A 300 14.43 5.32 -7.92
CA ALA A 300 15.74 5.64 -7.32
C ALA A 300 16.87 5.73 -8.35
N LYS A 301 16.83 4.92 -9.41
CA LYS A 301 17.79 4.98 -10.51
C LYS A 301 17.84 6.32 -11.24
N GLN A 302 16.79 7.11 -11.15
CA GLN A 302 16.61 8.33 -11.91
C GLN A 302 16.97 9.59 -11.11
N GLU A 303 17.09 9.49 -9.76
CA GLU A 303 17.29 10.65 -8.88
C GLU A 303 18.29 10.38 -7.74
N PRO A 304 19.59 10.21 -8.04
CA PRO A 304 20.62 9.99 -7.02
C PRO A 304 20.77 11.17 -6.04
N GLU A 305 20.37 12.38 -6.44
CA GLU A 305 20.40 13.57 -5.57
C GLU A 305 19.36 13.51 -4.44
N ALA A 306 18.28 12.72 -4.59
CA ALA A 306 17.24 12.59 -3.55
C ALA A 306 17.85 12.10 -2.24
N LEU A 307 18.62 11.03 -2.26
CA LEU A 307 19.31 10.49 -1.09
C LEU A 307 20.28 11.51 -0.47
N ARG A 308 21.07 12.20 -1.28
CA ARG A 308 22.00 13.22 -0.79
C ARG A 308 21.29 14.36 -0.09
N LYS A 309 20.19 14.87 -0.66
CA LYS A 309 19.38 15.94 -0.03
C LYS A 309 18.77 15.50 1.30
N MET A 310 18.28 14.26 1.38
CA MET A 310 17.75 13.70 2.60
C MET A 310 18.82 13.63 3.70
N LEU A 311 20.00 13.09 3.37
CA LEU A 311 21.11 12.94 4.32
C LEU A 311 21.57 14.27 4.90
N ARG A 312 21.45 15.38 4.17
CA ARG A 312 21.73 16.74 4.69
C ARG A 312 20.74 17.16 5.80
N ARG A 313 19.54 16.59 5.84
CA ARG A 313 18.51 16.90 6.85
C ARG A 313 18.65 16.03 8.11
N ILE A 314 19.29 14.88 8.00
CA ILE A 314 19.49 13.96 9.11
C ILE A 314 20.69 14.44 9.93
N LYS A 315 20.37 15.11 11.05
CA LYS A 315 21.39 15.71 11.93
C LYS A 315 22.03 14.73 12.93
N SER A 316 21.54 13.50 13.02
CA SER A 316 21.93 12.56 14.07
C SER A 316 22.31 11.21 13.48
N SER A 317 23.46 10.68 13.93
CA SER A 317 23.86 9.29 13.65
C SER A 317 23.09 8.25 14.49
N GLU A 318 22.24 8.68 15.41
CA GLU A 318 21.50 7.79 16.33
C GLU A 318 20.48 6.90 15.59
N PHE A 319 19.98 7.34 14.41
CA PHE A 319 19.08 6.50 13.60
C PHE A 319 19.77 5.24 13.04
N LEU A 320 21.09 5.18 13.11
CA LEU A 320 21.90 4.06 12.63
C LEU A 320 22.17 2.99 13.69
N ASP A 321 21.71 3.19 14.94
CA ASP A 321 21.75 2.11 15.91
C ASP A 321 20.76 1.01 15.54
N HIS A 322 21.32 -0.15 15.16
CA HIS A 322 20.56 -1.28 14.65
C HIS A 322 20.47 -2.45 15.64
N GLN A 323 20.92 -2.29 16.88
CA GLN A 323 20.92 -3.40 17.84
C GLN A 323 19.53 -3.96 18.09
N ASP A 324 18.52 -3.10 18.26
CA ASP A 324 17.13 -3.52 18.43
C ASP A 324 16.63 -4.34 17.23
N MET A 325 17.03 -3.92 16.02
CA MET A 325 16.68 -4.65 14.80
C MET A 325 17.33 -6.02 14.75
N PHE A 326 18.58 -6.15 15.19
CA PHE A 326 19.30 -7.42 15.25
C PHE A 326 18.68 -8.37 16.27
N ILE A 327 18.28 -7.88 17.43
CA ILE A 327 17.59 -8.68 18.46
C ILE A 327 16.27 -9.24 17.87
N LEU A 328 15.49 -8.39 17.19
CA LEU A 328 14.25 -8.84 16.56
C LEU A 328 14.50 -9.91 15.49
N ILE A 329 15.53 -9.74 14.65
CA ILE A 329 15.91 -10.72 13.62
C ILE A 329 16.28 -12.06 14.25
N ASP A 330 17.07 -12.04 15.33
CA ASP A 330 17.49 -13.27 16.02
C ASP A 330 16.30 -14.03 16.63
N GLN A 331 15.34 -13.30 17.15
CA GLN A 331 14.13 -13.87 17.74
C GLN A 331 13.10 -14.33 16.71
N TYR A 332 13.23 -13.93 15.44
CA TYR A 332 12.25 -14.28 14.41
C TYR A 332 12.37 -15.75 13.99
N PRO A 333 11.35 -16.61 14.28
CA PRO A 333 11.48 -18.06 14.12
C PRO A 333 11.37 -18.55 12.69
N GLU A 334 10.76 -17.76 11.80
CA GLU A 334 10.42 -18.13 10.42
C GLU A 334 11.63 -18.06 9.46
N LEU A 335 12.77 -17.52 9.91
CA LEU A 335 13.99 -17.41 9.12
C LEU A 335 15.06 -18.37 9.63
N ASP A 336 15.79 -18.98 8.70
CA ASP A 336 16.98 -19.76 9.02
C ASP A 336 18.18 -18.84 9.37
N LYS A 337 19.28 -19.45 9.83
CA LYS A 337 20.48 -18.72 10.25
C LYS A 337 21.10 -17.88 9.10
N ASN A 338 21.07 -18.41 7.87
CA ASN A 338 21.64 -17.74 6.71
C ASN A 338 20.81 -16.50 6.33
N GLN A 339 19.50 -16.65 6.28
CA GLN A 339 18.57 -15.55 6.01
C GLN A 339 18.72 -14.43 7.05
N LYS A 340 18.80 -14.78 8.35
CA LYS A 340 19.04 -13.82 9.44
C LYS A 340 20.35 -13.05 9.23
N GLN A 341 21.43 -13.77 8.88
CA GLN A 341 22.72 -13.13 8.65
C GLN A 341 22.67 -12.20 7.44
N VAL A 342 22.06 -12.61 6.34
CA VAL A 342 21.89 -11.76 5.12
C VAL A 342 21.16 -10.47 5.44
N ILE A 343 20.08 -10.51 6.23
CA ILE A 343 19.33 -9.30 6.62
C ILE A 343 20.22 -8.37 7.46
N LYS A 344 20.95 -8.92 8.44
CA LYS A 344 21.87 -8.15 9.30
C LYS A 344 22.97 -7.49 8.48
N ASP A 345 23.57 -8.23 7.54
CA ASP A 345 24.63 -7.70 6.68
C ASP A 345 24.12 -6.54 5.80
N LYS A 346 22.89 -6.62 5.34
CA LYS A 346 22.28 -5.54 4.56
C LYS A 346 22.01 -4.28 5.39
N ILE A 347 21.51 -4.44 6.60
CA ILE A 347 21.32 -3.33 7.54
C ILE A 347 22.67 -2.66 7.83
N ALA A 348 23.71 -3.47 8.13
CA ALA A 348 25.05 -2.97 8.38
C ALA A 348 25.66 -2.29 7.15
N ALA A 349 25.46 -2.82 5.95
CA ALA A 349 25.92 -2.22 4.70
C ALA A 349 25.23 -0.88 4.42
N ALA A 350 23.91 -0.80 4.61
CA ALA A 350 23.16 0.45 4.48
C ALA A 350 23.65 1.51 5.47
N GLU A 351 23.87 1.13 6.72
CA GLU A 351 24.47 2.00 7.74
C GLU A 351 25.85 2.53 7.30
N LYS A 352 26.73 1.64 6.87
CA LYS A 352 28.06 2.01 6.42
C LYS A 352 28.04 3.00 5.23
N GLU A 353 27.20 2.74 4.24
CA GLU A 353 27.00 3.64 3.09
C GLU A 353 26.53 5.01 3.55
N MET A 354 25.54 5.07 4.44
CA MET A 354 24.99 6.32 4.94
C MET A 354 26.00 7.12 5.77
N ARG A 355 26.77 6.44 6.63
CA ARG A 355 27.86 7.10 7.39
C ARG A 355 28.94 7.67 6.44
N GLY A 356 29.25 6.95 5.36
CA GLY A 356 30.16 7.45 4.32
C GLY A 356 29.64 8.72 3.66
N LEU A 357 28.39 8.71 3.24
CA LEU A 357 27.74 9.87 2.61
C LEU A 357 27.64 11.07 3.55
N ILE A 358 27.34 10.88 4.83
CA ILE A 358 27.30 11.97 5.83
C ILE A 358 28.69 12.59 5.95
N LYS A 359 29.76 11.80 6.10
CA LYS A 359 31.14 12.30 6.21
C LYS A 359 31.59 13.07 4.97
N ASP A 360 31.21 12.61 3.77
CA ASP A 360 31.53 13.32 2.53
C ASP A 360 30.83 14.68 2.45
N PHE A 361 29.61 14.78 2.99
CA PHE A 361 28.89 16.06 3.10
C PHE A 361 29.56 17.04 4.07
N GLU A 362 30.00 16.56 5.23
CA GLU A 362 30.71 17.38 6.21
C GLU A 362 32.02 17.94 5.63
N ARG A 363 32.70 17.19 4.77
CA ARG A 363 33.91 17.64 4.07
C ARG A 363 33.66 18.69 2.98
N ILE A 364 32.52 18.57 2.26
CA ILE A 364 32.21 19.45 1.11
C ILE A 364 31.52 20.75 1.58
N SER A 365 30.94 20.76 2.75
CA SER A 365 30.35 21.95 3.41
C SER A 365 31.05 22.17 4.74
N PRO A 366 32.28 22.67 4.76
CA PRO A 366 32.82 23.17 6.00
C PRO A 366 31.86 24.27 6.47
N THR A 367 31.39 24.15 7.69
CA THR A 367 30.60 25.16 8.42
C THR A 367 31.10 26.54 8.03
N ALA A 368 30.29 27.29 7.28
CA ALA A 368 30.42 28.73 7.32
C ALA A 368 30.14 29.11 8.77
N GLU A 369 31.19 29.30 9.55
CA GLU A 369 31.13 29.96 10.82
C GLU A 369 30.35 31.26 10.62
N ILE A 370 29.15 31.29 11.18
CA ILE A 370 28.43 32.55 11.36
C ILE A 370 29.28 33.33 12.37
N GLY A 371 30.23 34.04 11.81
CA GLY A 371 30.95 35.10 12.50
C GLY A 371 30.03 36.29 12.65
N ARG A 372 29.66 36.55 13.90
CA ARG A 372 29.21 37.84 14.46
C ARG A 372 27.92 38.46 13.88
#